data_e1ea33c3208c36b95d86344b404e995c
#
_entry.id   e1ea33c3208c36b95d86344b404e995c
#
_cell.length_a   1.000
_cell.length_b   1.000
_cell.length_c   1.000
_cell.angle_alpha   90.00
_cell.angle_beta   90.00
_cell.angle_gamma   90.00
#
_symmetry.space_group_name_H-M   'P 1'
#
loop_
_entity.id
_entity.type
_entity.pdbx_description
1 polymer ?
#
loop_
_entity_poly.entity_id
_entity_poly.type
_entity_poly.pdbx_seq_one_letter_code
_entity_poly.pdbx_strand_id
1 'polypeptide(L)'
;IHLIVVSNDLSYFEHIHPDFQADGSYKIGVLPTGKTYTNGPGKNETRFETGGDYTLFADYLPSGGSHQVEKVSVNVKGTPKPAVTYTADKLTGKSDNFTVMLNATGGKLITGAQMHISGMLMKDGKEIDVNTLENYLGAKAHMVVVSLSDKEYLHVHPDVSGGKFDLHTTFKMPGIYRGWIQFQSGGKVHTVDFTMNVKEGTADEIKKSTEGHDNDVPATEEVA
;
A
#
# COMPACT_ATOMS: atom_id res chain seq x y z
N ILE A 1 1.24 -0.74 15.49
CA ILE A 1 0.03 -1.05 14.73
C ILE A 1 -0.19 -0.03 13.63
N HIS A 2 -0.48 -0.48 12.43
CA HIS A 2 -0.92 0.33 11.31
C HIS A 2 -2.43 0.18 11.17
N LEU A 3 -3.16 1.27 11.00
CA LEU A 3 -4.57 1.24 10.67
C LEU A 3 -4.78 1.84 9.30
N ILE A 4 -5.20 1.01 8.36
CA ILE A 4 -5.53 1.42 7.01
C ILE A 4 -7.04 1.59 6.89
N VAL A 5 -7.49 2.72 6.37
CA VAL A 5 -8.89 3.03 6.14
C VAL A 5 -9.11 3.24 4.65
N VAL A 6 -10.03 2.48 4.06
CA VAL A 6 -10.40 2.63 2.64
C VAL A 6 -11.92 2.71 2.48
N SER A 7 -12.39 3.47 1.50
CA SER A 7 -13.79 3.41 1.07
C SER A 7 -14.09 2.09 0.34
N ASN A 8 -15.35 1.70 0.25
CA ASN A 8 -15.73 0.45 -0.40
C ASN A 8 -15.30 0.38 -1.88
N ASP A 9 -15.30 1.50 -2.57
CA ASP A 9 -14.82 1.64 -3.96
C ASP A 9 -13.31 1.89 -4.08
N LEU A 10 -12.57 1.93 -2.96
CA LEU A 10 -11.13 2.18 -2.90
C LEU A 10 -10.70 3.53 -3.50
N SER A 11 -11.59 4.52 -3.55
CA SER A 11 -11.26 5.90 -3.96
C SER A 11 -10.69 6.74 -2.82
N TYR A 12 -10.91 6.32 -1.58
CA TYR A 12 -10.38 6.92 -0.37
C TYR A 12 -9.38 5.98 0.31
N PHE A 13 -8.30 6.56 0.82
CA PHE A 13 -7.24 5.85 1.54
C PHE A 13 -6.66 6.73 2.63
N GLU A 14 -6.51 6.18 3.82
CA GLU A 14 -5.69 6.73 4.90
C GLU A 14 -4.86 5.64 5.56
N HIS A 15 -3.66 6.02 6.01
CA HIS A 15 -2.77 5.21 6.82
C HIS A 15 -2.51 5.95 8.13
N ILE A 16 -2.95 5.37 9.23
CA ILE A 16 -3.02 5.99 10.54
C ILE A 16 -2.26 5.13 11.54
N HIS A 17 -1.66 5.78 12.54
CA HIS A 17 -1.07 5.12 13.70
C HIS A 17 -1.89 5.43 14.94
N PRO A 18 -2.72 4.50 15.43
CA PRO A 18 -3.50 4.67 16.64
C PRO A 18 -2.61 4.84 17.86
N ASP A 19 -3.07 5.65 18.83
CA ASP A 19 -2.39 5.84 20.11
C ASP A 19 -2.62 4.66 21.04
N PHE A 20 -1.54 4.06 21.53
CA PHE A 20 -1.59 3.02 22.55
C PHE A 20 -2.03 3.60 23.90
N GLN A 21 -2.94 2.92 24.56
CA GLN A 21 -3.49 3.32 25.86
C GLN A 21 -2.96 2.42 26.98
N ALA A 22 -2.99 2.93 28.21
CA ALA A 22 -2.53 2.20 29.40
C ALA A 22 -3.34 0.92 29.71
N ASP A 23 -4.58 0.83 29.22
CA ASP A 23 -5.45 -0.35 29.32
C ASP A 23 -5.20 -1.42 28.25
N GLY A 24 -4.18 -1.21 27.38
CA GLY A 24 -3.84 -2.11 26.28
C GLY A 24 -4.64 -1.86 25.01
N SER A 25 -5.59 -0.92 25.00
CA SER A 25 -6.34 -0.56 23.79
C SER A 25 -5.57 0.41 22.89
N TYR A 26 -6.05 0.55 21.65
CA TYR A 26 -5.58 1.58 20.71
C TYR A 26 -6.72 2.52 20.36
N LYS A 27 -6.44 3.83 20.29
CA LYS A 27 -7.43 4.86 19.98
C LYS A 27 -7.01 5.72 18.81
N ILE A 28 -8.00 6.13 18.02
CA ILE A 28 -7.88 7.15 16.98
C ILE A 28 -8.90 8.27 17.25
N GLY A 29 -8.56 9.50 16.87
CA GLY A 29 -9.52 10.58 16.73
C GLY A 29 -10.33 10.38 15.43
N VAL A 30 -11.63 10.70 15.47
CA VAL A 30 -12.48 10.72 14.27
C VAL A 30 -12.97 12.15 14.06
N LEU A 31 -12.51 12.77 12.97
CA LEU A 31 -12.91 14.12 12.59
C LEU A 31 -14.30 14.09 11.91
N PRO A 32 -15.16 15.10 12.14
CA PRO A 32 -16.46 15.17 11.50
C PRO A 32 -16.38 15.16 9.98
N THR A 33 -17.29 14.41 9.35
CA THR A 33 -17.41 14.39 7.88
C THR A 33 -17.86 15.74 7.31
N GLY A 34 -17.48 16.03 6.07
CA GLY A 34 -17.94 17.22 5.34
C GLY A 34 -17.34 18.55 5.79
N LYS A 35 -16.37 18.57 6.71
CA LYS A 35 -15.62 19.78 7.07
C LYS A 35 -14.27 19.80 6.37
N THR A 36 -13.84 20.99 5.96
CA THR A 36 -12.49 21.22 5.45
C THR A 36 -11.55 21.53 6.59
N TYR A 37 -10.45 20.83 6.67
CA TYR A 37 -9.39 21.03 7.66
C TYR A 37 -8.14 21.53 6.93
N THR A 38 -7.57 22.65 7.39
CA THR A 38 -6.45 23.31 6.73
C THR A 38 -5.13 22.52 6.85
N ASN A 39 -4.99 21.69 7.88
CA ASN A 39 -3.75 20.97 8.18
C ASN A 39 -3.84 19.45 7.99
N GLY A 40 -4.94 18.94 7.42
CA GLY A 40 -5.20 17.51 7.36
C GLY A 40 -5.45 16.86 8.73
N PRO A 41 -5.76 15.56 8.78
CA PRO A 41 -5.84 14.81 10.03
C PRO A 41 -4.44 14.65 10.65
N GLY A 42 -4.37 14.58 11.97
CA GLY A 42 -3.16 14.20 12.71
C GLY A 42 -2.76 12.75 12.41
N LYS A 43 -1.58 12.33 12.89
CA LYS A 43 -1.07 10.96 12.66
C LYS A 43 -1.98 9.86 13.21
N ASN A 44 -2.78 10.18 14.21
CA ASN A 44 -3.69 9.30 14.94
C ASN A 44 -5.17 9.67 14.76
N GLU A 45 -5.49 10.39 13.69
CA GLU A 45 -6.85 10.83 13.37
C GLU A 45 -7.24 10.38 11.99
N THR A 46 -8.52 10.00 11.82
CA THR A 46 -9.14 9.74 10.52
C THR A 46 -10.24 10.73 10.23
N ARG A 47 -10.43 10.99 8.96
CA ARG A 47 -11.54 11.80 8.45
C ARG A 47 -12.26 11.03 7.38
N PHE A 48 -13.40 10.48 7.71
CA PHE A 48 -14.28 9.95 6.66
C PHE A 48 -14.81 11.12 5.81
N GLU A 49 -14.38 11.23 4.57
CA GLU A 49 -14.75 12.37 3.70
C GLU A 49 -16.24 12.44 3.42
N THR A 50 -16.91 11.29 3.33
CA THR A 50 -18.34 11.18 3.00
C THR A 50 -18.99 10.09 3.84
N GLY A 51 -20.33 10.05 3.84
CA GLY A 51 -21.06 8.87 4.27
C GLY A 51 -20.78 7.68 3.34
N GLY A 52 -21.11 6.47 3.78
CA GLY A 52 -20.94 5.24 3.02
C GLY A 52 -20.19 4.16 3.77
N ASP A 53 -19.83 3.10 3.06
CA ASP A 53 -19.14 1.95 3.63
C ASP A 53 -17.63 2.08 3.49
N TYR A 54 -16.94 1.79 4.59
CA TYR A 54 -15.49 1.77 4.69
C TYR A 54 -15.02 0.44 5.24
N THR A 55 -13.83 0.03 4.83
CA THR A 55 -13.11 -1.11 5.41
C THR A 55 -11.87 -0.59 6.14
N LEU A 56 -11.68 -1.05 7.36
CA LEU A 56 -10.52 -0.77 8.18
C LEU A 56 -9.70 -2.05 8.29
N PHE A 57 -8.39 -1.94 8.11
CA PHE A 57 -7.44 -3.02 8.34
C PHE A 57 -6.52 -2.61 9.49
N ALA A 58 -6.60 -3.35 10.60
CA ALA A 58 -5.65 -3.22 11.69
C ALA A 58 -4.53 -4.24 11.47
N ASP A 59 -3.35 -3.73 11.13
CA ASP A 59 -2.17 -4.49 10.79
C ASP A 59 -1.13 -4.35 11.90
N TYR A 60 -0.78 -5.45 12.56
CA TYR A 60 0.06 -5.42 13.74
C TYR A 60 0.84 -6.71 13.98
N LEU A 61 1.95 -6.57 14.67
CA LEU A 61 2.77 -7.67 15.17
C LEU A 61 2.70 -7.66 16.71
N PRO A 62 1.95 -8.60 17.33
CA PRO A 62 1.90 -8.69 18.78
C PRO A 62 3.22 -9.22 19.33
N SER A 63 3.60 -8.79 20.54
CA SER A 63 4.83 -9.28 21.19
C SER A 63 4.76 -10.79 21.37
N GLY A 64 5.75 -11.52 20.83
CA GLY A 64 5.82 -12.98 20.90
C GLY A 64 4.83 -13.71 20.00
N GLY A 65 4.10 -13.00 19.12
CA GLY A 65 3.15 -13.60 18.18
C GLY A 65 3.58 -13.45 16.72
N SER A 66 2.76 -13.97 15.81
CA SER A 66 2.89 -13.75 14.37
C SER A 66 2.18 -12.46 13.93
N HIS A 67 2.55 -11.97 12.76
CA HIS A 67 1.88 -10.85 12.10
C HIS A 67 0.38 -11.12 11.89
N GLN A 68 -0.46 -10.14 12.20
CA GLN A 68 -1.91 -10.23 12.17
C GLN A 68 -2.49 -9.05 11.38
N VAL A 69 -3.56 -9.32 10.65
CA VAL A 69 -4.38 -8.29 9.99
C VAL A 69 -5.84 -8.56 10.30
N GLU A 70 -6.46 -7.64 11.04
CA GLU A 70 -7.89 -7.67 11.33
C GLU A 70 -8.64 -6.75 10.38
N LYS A 71 -9.75 -7.23 9.83
CA LYS A 71 -10.59 -6.49 8.89
C LYS A 71 -11.95 -6.16 9.52
N VAL A 72 -12.30 -4.88 9.56
CA VAL A 72 -13.56 -4.38 10.11
C VAL A 72 -14.27 -3.50 9.08
N SER A 73 -15.56 -3.76 8.84
CA SER A 73 -16.41 -2.91 8.00
C SER A 73 -17.15 -1.90 8.86
N VAL A 74 -17.18 -0.64 8.43
CA VAL A 74 -17.83 0.46 9.13
C VAL A 74 -18.74 1.20 8.15
N ASN A 75 -20.00 1.43 8.53
CA ASN A 75 -20.91 2.31 7.81
C ASN A 75 -20.91 3.69 8.45
N VAL A 76 -20.49 4.71 7.69
CA VAL A 76 -20.46 6.11 8.12
C VAL A 76 -21.74 6.81 7.64
N LYS A 77 -22.46 7.43 8.58
CA LYS A 77 -23.68 8.19 8.27
C LYS A 77 -23.37 9.40 7.41
N GLY A 78 -24.23 9.68 6.43
CA GLY A 78 -24.09 10.82 5.52
C GLY A 78 -24.35 10.42 4.06
N THR A 79 -24.19 11.38 3.16
CA THR A 79 -24.37 11.12 1.72
C THR A 79 -23.08 10.53 1.13
N PRO A 80 -23.12 9.34 0.54
CA PRO A 80 -21.96 8.78 -0.13
C PRO A 80 -21.64 9.54 -1.44
N LYS A 81 -20.39 9.56 -1.84
CA LYS A 81 -20.00 9.96 -3.21
C LYS A 81 -20.42 8.88 -4.21
N PRO A 82 -20.66 9.25 -5.49
CA PRO A 82 -20.75 8.26 -6.56
C PRO A 82 -19.51 7.36 -6.58
N ALA A 83 -19.70 6.04 -6.71
CA ALA A 83 -18.60 5.08 -6.71
C ALA A 83 -17.70 5.29 -7.94
N VAL A 84 -16.40 5.20 -7.72
CA VAL A 84 -15.39 5.26 -8.78
C VAL A 84 -15.27 3.89 -9.45
N THR A 85 -15.26 3.87 -10.78
CA THR A 85 -15.02 2.67 -11.57
C THR A 85 -13.61 2.71 -12.17
N TYR A 86 -12.87 1.62 -12.01
CA TYR A 86 -11.51 1.46 -12.54
C TYR A 86 -11.55 0.51 -13.73
N THR A 87 -11.12 0.98 -14.91
CA THR A 87 -11.21 0.22 -16.16
C THR A 87 -9.87 -0.09 -16.80
N ALA A 88 -8.79 0.52 -16.33
CA ALA A 88 -7.45 0.38 -16.89
C ALA A 88 -6.37 0.44 -15.80
N ASP A 89 -5.19 -0.07 -16.13
CA ASP A 89 -4.01 0.11 -15.32
C ASP A 89 -3.63 1.59 -15.19
N LYS A 90 -3.24 1.98 -13.99
CA LYS A 90 -2.56 3.23 -13.68
C LYS A 90 -1.31 2.89 -12.88
N LEU A 91 -0.21 2.58 -13.57
CA LEU A 91 1.07 2.20 -12.95
C LEU A 91 2.02 3.39 -12.78
N THR A 92 1.57 4.60 -13.12
CA THR A 92 2.28 5.85 -12.87
C THR A 92 1.38 6.78 -12.06
N GLY A 93 1.90 7.24 -10.94
CA GLY A 93 1.19 8.17 -10.07
C GLY A 93 2.06 9.34 -9.65
N LYS A 94 1.45 10.40 -9.10
CA LYS A 94 2.12 11.64 -8.71
C LYS A 94 1.67 12.11 -7.34
N SER A 95 2.60 12.75 -6.62
CA SER A 95 2.33 13.53 -5.41
C SER A 95 3.25 14.75 -5.43
N ASP A 96 2.68 15.95 -5.51
CA ASP A 96 3.42 17.20 -5.74
C ASP A 96 4.36 17.09 -6.96
N ASN A 97 5.66 17.32 -6.75
CA ASN A 97 6.70 17.21 -7.77
C ASN A 97 7.33 15.80 -7.88
N PHE A 98 6.80 14.82 -7.14
CA PHE A 98 7.23 13.42 -7.22
C PHE A 98 6.36 12.63 -8.19
N THR A 99 6.99 11.72 -8.92
CA THR A 99 6.33 10.73 -9.76
C THR A 99 6.89 9.36 -9.41
N VAL A 100 6.02 8.37 -9.20
CA VAL A 100 6.42 6.97 -9.04
C VAL A 100 5.88 6.19 -10.24
N MET A 101 6.74 5.39 -10.86
CA MET A 101 6.41 4.53 -11.99
C MET A 101 6.66 3.08 -11.59
N LEU A 102 5.60 2.28 -11.54
CA LEU A 102 5.69 0.84 -11.26
C LEU A 102 5.90 0.06 -12.56
N ASN A 103 6.76 -0.94 -12.51
CA ASN A 103 7.03 -1.86 -13.59
C ASN A 103 7.07 -3.30 -13.06
N ALA A 104 6.13 -4.13 -13.50
CA ALA A 104 6.11 -5.54 -13.16
C ALA A 104 7.07 -6.33 -14.07
N THR A 105 7.87 -7.22 -13.50
CA THR A 105 8.69 -8.15 -14.28
C THR A 105 7.80 -8.99 -15.21
N GLY A 106 8.17 -9.06 -16.48
CA GLY A 106 7.34 -9.71 -17.51
C GLY A 106 6.20 -8.85 -18.06
N GLY A 107 6.05 -7.59 -17.60
CA GLY A 107 5.11 -6.59 -18.15
C GLY A 107 3.65 -6.82 -17.80
N LYS A 108 3.33 -7.77 -16.93
CA LYS A 108 1.96 -8.05 -16.46
C LYS A 108 1.96 -8.46 -14.99
N LEU A 109 0.82 -8.26 -14.34
CA LEU A 109 0.53 -8.76 -13.00
C LEU A 109 -0.39 -9.99 -13.14
N ILE A 110 0.01 -11.10 -12.53
CA ILE A 110 -0.73 -12.36 -12.60
C ILE A 110 -0.91 -12.97 -11.20
N THR A 111 -1.93 -13.83 -11.10
CA THR A 111 -2.14 -14.63 -9.88
C THR A 111 -1.23 -15.86 -9.83
N GLY A 112 -1.04 -16.41 -8.62
CA GLY A 112 -0.37 -17.69 -8.41
C GLY A 112 1.15 -17.68 -8.55
N ALA A 113 1.74 -16.54 -8.89
CA ALA A 113 3.18 -16.34 -8.98
C ALA A 113 3.66 -15.29 -7.99
N GLN A 114 4.89 -15.42 -7.50
CA GLN A 114 5.54 -14.31 -6.80
C GLN A 114 5.87 -13.22 -7.83
N MET A 115 5.22 -12.09 -7.71
CA MET A 115 5.44 -10.94 -8.58
C MET A 115 6.53 -10.04 -8.02
N HIS A 116 7.45 -9.67 -8.89
CA HIS A 116 8.46 -8.65 -8.63
C HIS A 116 8.06 -7.36 -9.35
N ILE A 117 7.90 -6.27 -8.60
CA ILE A 117 7.45 -4.98 -9.10
C ILE A 117 8.48 -3.93 -8.68
N SER A 118 9.19 -3.37 -9.64
CA SER A 118 10.11 -2.26 -9.38
C SER A 118 9.39 -0.92 -9.48
N GLY A 119 9.69 0.01 -8.57
CA GLY A 119 9.16 1.37 -8.55
C GLY A 119 10.26 2.40 -8.71
N MET A 120 10.30 3.09 -9.85
CA MET A 120 11.20 4.22 -10.09
C MET A 120 10.60 5.48 -9.46
N LEU A 121 11.39 6.20 -8.65
CA LEU A 121 11.02 7.49 -8.09
C LEU A 121 11.68 8.63 -8.87
N MET A 122 10.87 9.61 -9.27
CA MET A 122 11.35 10.84 -9.91
C MET A 122 10.95 12.06 -9.08
N LYS A 123 11.82 13.06 -9.01
CA LYS A 123 11.55 14.38 -8.45
C LYS A 123 11.86 15.44 -9.52
N ASP A 124 10.90 16.33 -9.79
CA ASP A 124 11.02 17.37 -10.84
C ASP A 124 11.43 16.78 -12.21
N GLY A 125 10.93 15.58 -12.56
CA GLY A 125 11.21 14.89 -13.82
C GLY A 125 12.57 14.19 -13.90
N LYS A 126 13.34 14.13 -12.79
CA LYS A 126 14.63 13.43 -12.71
C LYS A 126 14.52 12.25 -11.76
N GLU A 127 15.08 11.11 -12.16
CA GLU A 127 15.19 9.94 -11.28
C GLU A 127 16.05 10.27 -10.05
N ILE A 128 15.59 9.83 -8.89
CA ILE A 128 16.31 9.97 -7.63
C ILE A 128 16.42 8.61 -6.93
N ASP A 129 17.51 8.43 -6.20
CA ASP A 129 17.72 7.25 -5.36
C ASP A 129 16.77 7.28 -4.14
N VAL A 130 15.95 6.23 -3.97
CA VAL A 130 14.99 6.13 -2.87
C VAL A 130 15.68 6.04 -1.49
N ASN A 131 16.96 5.67 -1.43
CA ASN A 131 17.75 5.71 -0.19
C ASN A 131 17.94 7.12 0.36
N THR A 132 17.80 8.15 -0.49
CA THR A 132 17.85 9.57 -0.08
C THR A 132 16.59 10.04 0.65
N LEU A 133 15.51 9.26 0.63
CA LEU A 133 14.29 9.57 1.36
C LEU A 133 14.50 9.50 2.87
N GLU A 134 13.68 10.24 3.59
CA GLU A 134 13.60 10.16 5.05
C GLU A 134 12.93 8.84 5.47
N ASN A 135 13.22 8.39 6.69
CA ASN A 135 12.46 7.28 7.25
C ASN A 135 11.07 7.75 7.65
N TYR A 136 10.06 7.03 7.18
CA TYR A 136 8.66 7.22 7.53
C TYR A 136 8.16 5.94 8.19
N LEU A 137 7.72 6.03 9.45
CA LEU A 137 7.18 4.90 10.22
C LEU A 137 8.14 3.67 10.29
N GLY A 138 9.45 3.93 10.33
CA GLY A 138 10.47 2.89 10.47
C GLY A 138 11.06 2.36 9.16
N ALA A 139 10.49 2.71 8.00
CA ALA A 139 10.98 2.31 6.68
C ALA A 139 11.14 3.51 5.73
N LYS A 140 11.79 3.32 4.58
CA LYS A 140 11.88 4.34 3.53
C LYS A 140 10.55 4.58 2.83
N ALA A 141 9.74 3.54 2.74
CA ALA A 141 8.38 3.61 2.19
C ALA A 141 7.51 2.47 2.72
N HIS A 142 6.21 2.65 2.59
CA HIS A 142 5.19 1.62 2.80
C HIS A 142 4.34 1.51 1.54
N MET A 143 4.01 0.30 1.13
CA MET A 143 3.02 0.08 0.09
C MET A 143 1.88 -0.77 0.61
N VAL A 144 0.68 -0.27 0.43
CA VAL A 144 -0.57 -0.98 0.69
C VAL A 144 -1.24 -1.28 -0.63
N VAL A 145 -1.68 -2.52 -0.82
CA VAL A 145 -2.45 -2.94 -1.98
C VAL A 145 -3.72 -3.63 -1.50
N VAL A 146 -4.86 -3.25 -2.07
CA VAL A 146 -6.16 -3.80 -1.69
C VAL A 146 -6.93 -4.22 -2.95
N SER A 147 -7.46 -5.44 -2.95
CA SER A 147 -8.36 -5.94 -3.99
C SER A 147 -9.71 -5.20 -3.95
N LEU A 148 -10.23 -4.82 -5.10
CA LEU A 148 -11.54 -4.17 -5.18
C LEU A 148 -12.67 -5.15 -4.87
N SER A 149 -12.54 -6.43 -5.25
CA SER A 149 -13.61 -7.43 -5.16
C SER A 149 -13.85 -7.93 -3.73
N ASP A 150 -12.83 -8.46 -3.07
CA ASP A 150 -12.92 -9.16 -1.79
C ASP A 150 -12.19 -8.45 -0.64
N LYS A 151 -11.54 -7.32 -0.95
CA LYS A 151 -10.73 -6.57 0.01
C LYS A 151 -9.57 -7.42 0.56
N GLU A 152 -8.96 -8.28 -0.30
CA GLU A 152 -7.66 -8.84 0.03
C GLU A 152 -6.67 -7.70 0.28
N TYR A 153 -5.97 -7.78 1.40
CA TYR A 153 -5.05 -6.75 1.86
C TYR A 153 -3.62 -7.26 1.80
N LEU A 154 -2.75 -6.49 1.15
CA LEU A 154 -1.33 -6.75 1.05
C LEU A 154 -0.58 -5.51 1.54
N HIS A 155 0.20 -5.66 2.61
CA HIS A 155 1.10 -4.62 3.10
C HIS A 155 2.54 -5.04 2.82
N VAL A 156 3.24 -4.25 2.06
CA VAL A 156 4.60 -4.55 1.60
C VAL A 156 5.51 -3.40 2.00
N HIS A 157 6.64 -3.74 2.63
CA HIS A 157 7.74 -2.80 2.78
C HIS A 157 8.66 -2.97 1.58
N PRO A 158 8.77 -1.96 0.70
CA PRO A 158 9.67 -2.05 -0.44
C PRO A 158 11.13 -2.22 0.03
N ASP A 159 11.85 -3.16 -0.56
CA ASP A 159 13.31 -3.14 -0.49
C ASP A 159 13.80 -1.92 -1.30
N VAL A 160 14.85 -1.28 -0.82
CA VAL A 160 15.41 -0.07 -1.42
C VAL A 160 16.91 -0.21 -1.74
N SER A 161 17.49 -1.40 -1.60
CA SER A 161 18.92 -1.67 -1.79
C SER A 161 19.42 -1.27 -3.18
N GLY A 162 18.60 -1.40 -4.21
CA GLY A 162 18.91 -1.03 -5.59
C GLY A 162 18.64 0.44 -5.96
N GLY A 163 18.35 1.32 -4.98
CA GLY A 163 18.01 2.73 -5.25
C GLY A 163 16.63 2.95 -5.84
N LYS A 164 15.81 1.89 -5.92
CA LYS A 164 14.40 1.88 -6.36
C LYS A 164 13.54 1.22 -5.30
N PHE A 165 12.24 1.41 -5.38
CA PHE A 165 11.32 0.59 -4.62
C PHE A 165 11.26 -0.80 -5.26
N ASP A 166 11.55 -1.82 -4.49
CA ASP A 166 11.51 -3.21 -4.94
C ASP A 166 10.48 -3.99 -4.12
N LEU A 167 9.44 -4.47 -4.78
CA LEU A 167 8.24 -5.03 -4.18
C LEU A 167 8.08 -6.48 -4.61
N HIS A 168 7.96 -7.37 -3.63
CA HIS A 168 7.65 -8.77 -3.85
C HIS A 168 6.28 -9.08 -3.26
N THR A 169 5.36 -9.60 -4.06
CA THR A 169 4.02 -9.96 -3.60
C THR A 169 3.42 -11.08 -4.44
N THR A 170 2.39 -11.74 -3.90
CA THR A 170 1.61 -12.74 -4.61
C THR A 170 0.14 -12.35 -4.56
N PHE A 171 -0.49 -12.23 -5.73
CA PHE A 171 -1.92 -11.99 -5.84
C PHE A 171 -2.68 -13.31 -5.85
N LYS A 172 -3.72 -13.44 -5.03
CA LYS A 172 -4.51 -14.67 -4.94
C LYS A 172 -5.62 -14.74 -5.98
N MET A 173 -6.25 -13.60 -6.29
CA MET A 173 -7.39 -13.52 -7.18
C MET A 173 -7.13 -12.56 -8.34
N PRO A 174 -7.62 -12.85 -9.55
CA PRO A 174 -7.59 -11.89 -10.64
C PRO A 174 -8.59 -10.75 -10.39
N GLY A 175 -8.31 -9.58 -10.94
CA GLY A 175 -9.19 -8.43 -10.81
C GLY A 175 -8.45 -7.11 -10.64
N ILE A 176 -9.19 -6.10 -10.26
CA ILE A 176 -8.66 -4.76 -9.99
C ILE A 176 -8.18 -4.68 -8.55
N TYR A 177 -6.95 -4.22 -8.39
CA TYR A 177 -6.36 -3.83 -7.12
C TYR A 177 -6.03 -2.34 -7.15
N ARG A 178 -6.20 -1.69 -6.00
CA ARG A 178 -5.69 -0.35 -5.77
C ARG A 178 -4.46 -0.43 -4.89
N GLY A 179 -3.44 0.34 -5.23
CA GLY A 179 -2.19 0.43 -4.47
C GLY A 179 -1.89 1.86 -4.08
N TRP A 180 -1.26 2.03 -2.91
CA TRP A 180 -0.75 3.32 -2.44
C TRP A 180 0.64 3.14 -1.89
N ILE A 181 1.59 3.91 -2.42
CA ILE A 181 2.92 3.99 -1.85
C ILE A 181 3.05 5.30 -1.08
N GLN A 182 3.58 5.21 0.14
CA GLN A 182 3.84 6.36 0.99
C GLN A 182 5.32 6.44 1.34
N PHE A 183 5.87 7.64 1.24
CA PHE A 183 7.25 7.95 1.60
C PHE A 183 7.35 9.38 2.13
N GLN A 184 8.44 9.71 2.84
CA GLN A 184 8.66 11.02 3.38
C GLN A 184 9.84 11.72 2.70
N SER A 185 9.66 13.00 2.35
CA SER A 185 10.70 13.87 1.84
C SER A 185 10.47 15.32 2.24
N GLY A 186 11.49 15.98 2.78
CA GLY A 186 11.40 17.35 3.27
C GLY A 186 10.42 17.50 4.45
N GLY A 187 10.32 16.50 5.31
CA GLY A 187 9.39 16.48 6.45
C GLY A 187 7.92 16.26 6.07
N LYS A 188 7.61 16.09 4.77
CA LYS A 188 6.25 15.86 4.26
C LYS A 188 6.08 14.42 3.80
N VAL A 189 4.94 13.81 4.16
CA VAL A 189 4.52 12.49 3.65
C VAL A 189 3.85 12.68 2.29
N HIS A 190 4.31 11.90 1.32
CA HIS A 190 3.76 11.81 -0.03
C HIS A 190 3.03 10.49 -0.18
N THR A 191 1.82 10.53 -0.72
CA THR A 191 1.03 9.35 -1.06
C THR A 191 0.79 9.33 -2.56
N VAL A 192 1.18 8.24 -3.21
CA VAL A 192 1.00 8.03 -4.66
C VAL A 192 0.13 6.80 -4.87
N ASP A 193 -0.94 6.94 -5.65
CA ASP A 193 -1.94 5.91 -5.89
C ASP A 193 -1.78 5.23 -7.26
N PHE A 194 -2.15 3.95 -7.30
CA PHE A 194 -2.08 3.10 -8.48
C PHE A 194 -3.37 2.31 -8.67
N THR A 195 -3.62 1.89 -9.90
CA THR A 195 -4.60 0.88 -10.26
C THR A 195 -3.87 -0.24 -10.99
N MET A 196 -4.05 -1.47 -10.55
CA MET A 196 -3.41 -2.66 -11.08
C MET A 196 -4.49 -3.65 -11.52
N ASN A 197 -4.42 -4.10 -12.77
CA ASN A 197 -5.33 -5.11 -13.31
C ASN A 197 -4.61 -6.46 -13.34
N VAL A 198 -4.80 -7.25 -12.29
CA VAL A 198 -4.20 -8.57 -12.13
C VAL A 198 -4.96 -9.57 -12.99
N LYS A 199 -4.27 -10.32 -13.82
CA LYS A 199 -4.83 -11.38 -14.66
C LYS A 199 -4.66 -12.75 -14.01
N GLU A 200 -5.48 -13.70 -14.41
CA GLU A 200 -5.24 -15.09 -14.03
C GLU A 200 -3.95 -15.60 -14.68
N GLY A 201 -3.04 -16.15 -13.86
CA GLY A 201 -1.80 -16.72 -14.35
C GLY A 201 -2.01 -18.08 -14.97
N THR A 202 -1.42 -18.30 -16.16
CA THR A 202 -1.36 -19.62 -16.75
C THR A 202 -0.24 -20.47 -16.10
N ALA A 203 -0.33 -21.81 -16.19
CA ALA A 203 0.69 -22.70 -15.63
C ALA A 203 2.10 -22.38 -16.17
N ASP A 204 2.21 -22.04 -17.46
CA ASP A 204 3.48 -21.68 -18.09
C ASP A 204 4.05 -20.34 -17.60
N GLU A 205 3.18 -19.34 -17.36
CA GLU A 205 3.58 -18.03 -16.83
C GLU A 205 4.04 -18.16 -15.37
N ILE A 206 3.32 -18.91 -14.55
CA ILE A 206 3.67 -19.18 -13.14
C ILE A 206 5.01 -19.91 -13.09
N LYS A 207 5.22 -20.95 -13.92
CA LYS A 207 6.48 -21.70 -13.96
C LYS A 207 7.67 -20.81 -14.34
N LYS A 208 7.53 -19.96 -15.35
CA LYS A 208 8.59 -19.04 -15.79
C LYS A 208 8.96 -18.02 -14.71
N SER A 209 8.01 -17.58 -13.90
CA SER A 209 8.30 -16.63 -12.80
C SER A 209 9.09 -17.28 -11.68
N THR A 210 8.87 -18.57 -11.39
CA THR A 210 9.62 -19.33 -10.38
C THR A 210 11.05 -19.67 -10.84
N GLU A 211 11.25 -20.02 -12.10
CA GLU A 211 12.59 -20.36 -12.65
C GLU A 211 13.51 -19.13 -12.74
N GLY A 212 12.97 -17.92 -12.84
CA GLY A 212 13.73 -16.66 -12.87
C GLY A 212 14.30 -16.22 -11.50
N HIS A 213 13.78 -16.75 -10.40
CA HIS A 213 14.19 -16.39 -9.05
C HIS A 213 15.29 -17.28 -8.42
N ASP A 214 15.54 -18.47 -8.98
CA ASP A 214 16.56 -19.39 -8.44
C ASP A 214 18.01 -18.87 -8.59
N ASN A 215 18.23 -17.76 -9.32
CA ASN A 215 19.55 -17.17 -9.50
C ASN A 215 19.86 -16.02 -8.52
N ASP A 216 18.91 -15.58 -7.68
CA ASP A 216 19.06 -14.43 -6.78
C ASP A 216 19.06 -14.78 -5.29
N VAL A 217 19.27 -16.04 -4.92
CA VAL A 217 19.43 -16.42 -3.50
C VAL A 217 20.83 -16.02 -3.04
N PRO A 218 21.00 -15.03 -2.15
CA PRO A 218 22.30 -14.77 -1.53
C PRO A 218 22.70 -16.00 -0.72
N ALA A 219 23.93 -16.45 -0.89
CA ALA A 219 24.50 -17.52 -0.09
C ALA A 219 24.35 -17.18 1.40
N THR A 220 23.67 -18.05 2.14
CA THR A 220 23.59 -17.97 3.59
C THR A 220 25.01 -18.07 4.14
N GLU A 221 25.52 -16.99 4.75
CA GLU A 221 26.73 -17.07 5.57
C GLU A 221 26.45 -17.99 6.77
N GLU A 222 27.10 -19.15 6.77
CA GLU A 222 27.25 -19.97 7.96
C GLU A 222 27.99 -19.17 9.02
N VAL A 223 27.32 -18.85 10.10
CA VAL A 223 27.94 -18.30 11.30
C VAL A 223 28.57 -19.46 12.06
N ALA A 224 29.88 -19.49 12.07
CA ALA A 224 30.70 -20.34 12.93
C ALA A 224 30.77 -19.75 14.36
#